data_164cbd660e38fbd5afa7764a13aee2c5
#
_entry.id   164cbd660e38fbd5afa7764a13aee2c5
#
_cell.length_a   1.000
_cell.length_b   1.000
_cell.length_c   1.000
_cell.angle_alpha   90.00
_cell.angle_beta   90.00
_cell.angle_gamma   90.00
#
_symmetry.space_group_name_H-M   'P 1'
#
loop_
_entity.id
_entity.type
_entity.pdbx_description
1 polymer ?
#
loop_
_entity_poly.entity_id
_entity_poly.type
_entity_poly.pdbx_seq_one_letter_code
_entity_poly.pdbx_strand_id
1 'polypeptide(L)'
;MLLTITSGLNLTAYADSSQYGNIYYEEKEDGTIEITGCTSSATSINIPSTIVGKTVTSIRNCAFYGCKSLTSVTIPNSITSIGREAFYDCTSLTSISIPHSVTSIDNYAFYGTSLINLSIPASVASIGEGAFNGCKSLANVTIGNNDSAEKRSTEIGNSAFSECTSLSSVTIGNNVTSIGAAAFSDCSSLTSVTIPNSVTSIEYGTFSYCENLTSVTIPNSVTSIGDEVFYRCSSLKNITIPDSVTSIGDHAFFECKLVTLTMGNGVNYIDSCAFLNCEQLYEVNYNGTVAQWKAISVDSNNSNLTKAIIKCTDGILGNGNEVIIDNVVY
;
A
#
# COMPACT_ATOMS: atom_id res chain seq x y z
N MET A 1 3.91 8.80 50.27
CA MET A 1 2.68 8.03 50.00
C MET A 1 2.94 7.16 48.78
N LEU A 2 3.07 5.86 49.01
CA LEU A 2 3.47 4.89 47.99
C LEU A 2 2.42 4.80 46.90
N LEU A 3 2.76 5.05 45.65
CA LEU A 3 1.99 4.62 44.50
C LEU A 3 2.53 3.26 44.06
N THR A 4 1.70 2.24 44.20
CA THR A 4 1.91 0.90 43.69
C THR A 4 1.79 0.90 42.17
N ILE A 5 2.88 0.56 41.50
CA ILE A 5 2.93 0.35 40.04
C ILE A 5 2.31 -1.00 39.73
N THR A 6 1.21 -1.02 38.99
CA THR A 6 0.72 -2.22 38.28
C THR A 6 0.68 -1.95 36.81
N SER A 7 1.53 -2.72 36.11
CA SER A 7 1.51 -3.05 34.66
C SER A 7 1.43 -1.95 33.62
N GLY A 8 2.57 -1.53 33.14
CA GLY A 8 2.92 -1.52 31.71
C GLY A 8 2.16 -0.63 30.75
N LEU A 9 1.88 0.64 31.07
CA LEU A 9 1.61 1.68 30.08
C LEU A 9 2.38 2.93 30.50
N ASN A 10 3.20 3.47 29.63
CA ASN A 10 3.97 4.69 29.84
C ASN A 10 3.04 5.89 30.10
N LEU A 11 2.70 6.12 31.34
CA LEU A 11 1.95 7.30 31.83
C LEU A 11 2.88 8.48 32.14
N THR A 12 4.01 8.63 31.45
CA THR A 12 5.00 9.67 31.76
C THR A 12 4.92 10.92 30.88
N ALA A 13 3.89 11.07 30.03
CA ALA A 13 3.88 12.16 29.04
C ALA A 13 3.00 13.37 29.37
N TYR A 14 2.26 13.41 30.47
CA TYR A 14 1.27 14.48 30.69
C TYR A 14 1.56 15.42 31.86
N ALA A 15 2.73 15.33 32.52
CA ALA A 15 2.99 16.10 33.75
C ALA A 15 3.20 17.62 33.51
N ASP A 16 3.56 18.02 32.27
CA ASP A 16 3.86 19.43 31.92
C ASP A 16 3.00 19.98 30.76
N SER A 17 1.99 19.24 30.26
CA SER A 17 1.15 19.69 29.15
C SER A 17 0.13 20.75 29.61
N SER A 18 0.09 21.87 28.90
CA SER A 18 -0.98 22.87 29.05
C SER A 18 -2.28 22.38 28.41
N GLN A 19 -3.42 22.89 28.89
CA GLN A 19 -4.73 22.50 28.40
C GLN A 19 -5.47 23.66 27.72
N TYR A 20 -6.09 23.38 26.55
CA TYR A 20 -6.98 24.29 25.86
C TYR A 20 -8.26 23.53 25.47
N GLY A 21 -9.36 23.78 26.18
CA GLY A 21 -10.60 22.99 26.03
C GLY A 21 -10.34 21.50 26.32
N ASN A 22 -10.62 20.65 25.34
CA ASN A 22 -10.38 19.20 25.41
C ASN A 22 -9.00 18.76 24.88
N ILE A 23 -8.11 19.70 24.58
CA ILE A 23 -6.81 19.46 23.95
C ILE A 23 -5.70 19.71 24.95
N TYR A 24 -4.71 18.82 24.99
CA TYR A 24 -3.43 19.03 25.65
C TYR A 24 -2.39 19.48 24.62
N TYR A 25 -1.50 20.40 24.98
CA TYR A 25 -0.49 20.95 24.10
C TYR A 25 0.79 21.33 24.85
N GLU A 26 1.86 21.43 24.10
CA GLU A 26 3.15 21.98 24.57
C GLU A 26 3.67 23.02 23.59
N GLU A 27 4.44 23.96 24.09
CA GLU A 27 5.22 24.89 23.28
C GLU A 27 6.56 24.27 22.93
N LYS A 28 6.90 24.33 21.65
CA LYS A 28 8.21 23.90 21.16
C LYS A 28 9.25 24.98 21.28
N GLU A 29 10.53 24.61 21.18
CA GLU A 29 11.67 25.56 21.24
C GLU A 29 11.59 26.66 20.18
N ASP A 30 10.96 26.37 19.00
CA ASP A 30 10.74 27.34 17.92
C ASP A 30 9.59 28.32 18.18
N GLY A 31 8.94 28.24 19.36
CA GLY A 31 7.82 29.07 19.77
C GLY A 31 6.48 28.66 19.16
N THR A 32 6.42 27.56 18.40
CA THR A 32 5.15 26.98 17.88
C THR A 32 4.54 25.98 18.86
N ILE A 33 3.31 25.58 18.62
CA ILE A 33 2.57 24.65 19.48
C ILE A 33 2.52 23.26 18.81
N GLU A 34 2.71 22.24 19.64
CA GLU A 34 2.47 20.85 19.33
C GLU A 34 1.30 20.32 20.15
N ILE A 35 0.37 19.61 19.51
CA ILE A 35 -0.73 18.92 20.19
C ILE A 35 -0.21 17.62 20.79
N THR A 36 -0.39 17.45 22.10
CA THR A 36 0.14 16.30 22.85
C THR A 36 -0.93 15.30 23.26
N GLY A 37 -2.22 15.69 23.17
CA GLY A 37 -3.30 14.76 23.49
C GLY A 37 -4.67 15.43 23.63
N CYS A 38 -5.61 14.64 24.16
CA CYS A 38 -6.94 15.11 24.51
C CYS A 38 -7.44 14.50 25.82
N THR A 39 -8.52 15.09 26.35
CA THR A 39 -9.22 14.50 27.50
C THR A 39 -9.85 13.15 27.12
N SER A 40 -9.85 12.19 28.03
CA SER A 40 -10.32 10.82 27.80
C SER A 40 -11.81 10.71 27.40
N SER A 41 -12.61 11.72 27.69
CA SER A 41 -14.02 11.80 27.35
C SER A 41 -14.31 12.50 26.03
N ALA A 42 -13.29 12.97 25.29
CA ALA A 42 -13.47 13.69 24.04
C ALA A 42 -14.05 12.78 22.97
N THR A 43 -15.18 13.18 22.40
CA THR A 43 -15.78 12.51 21.24
C THR A 43 -15.52 13.23 19.92
N SER A 44 -15.20 14.53 20.01
CA SER A 44 -14.82 15.34 18.87
C SER A 44 -13.72 16.34 19.28
N ILE A 45 -12.77 16.59 18.39
CA ILE A 45 -11.68 17.52 18.57
C ILE A 45 -11.65 18.50 17.41
N ASN A 46 -11.64 19.79 17.73
CA ASN A 46 -11.35 20.84 16.77
C ASN A 46 -9.99 21.47 17.14
N ILE A 47 -8.93 21.11 16.42
CA ILE A 47 -7.60 21.67 16.63
C ILE A 47 -7.61 23.09 16.08
N PRO A 48 -7.34 24.14 16.91
CA PRO A 48 -7.28 25.50 16.42
C PRO A 48 -5.96 25.76 15.69
N SER A 49 -5.93 26.71 14.77
CA SER A 49 -4.69 27.11 14.09
C SER A 49 -3.69 27.84 15.00
N THR A 50 -4.18 28.40 16.12
CA THR A 50 -3.38 29.11 17.12
C THR A 50 -3.87 28.81 18.52
N ILE A 51 -2.96 28.69 19.47
CA ILE A 51 -3.23 28.62 20.92
C ILE A 51 -2.35 29.69 21.61
N VAL A 52 -2.96 30.53 22.45
CA VAL A 52 -2.28 31.63 23.16
C VAL A 52 -1.43 32.50 22.21
N GLY A 53 -1.97 32.78 21.00
CA GLY A 53 -1.28 33.62 20.00
C GLY A 53 -0.14 32.92 19.25
N LYS A 54 0.13 31.63 19.51
CA LYS A 54 1.18 30.82 18.85
C LYS A 54 0.58 29.82 17.85
N THR A 55 1.25 29.66 16.75
CA THR A 55 0.77 28.75 15.66
C THR A 55 0.87 27.28 16.08
N VAL A 56 -0.19 26.52 15.86
CA VAL A 56 -0.22 25.06 16.07
C VAL A 56 0.28 24.40 14.79
N THR A 57 1.43 23.70 14.86
CA THR A 57 2.13 23.20 13.66
C THR A 57 2.25 21.69 13.57
N SER A 58 2.07 20.96 14.67
CA SER A 58 2.23 19.49 14.67
C SER A 58 1.29 18.78 15.63
N ILE A 59 1.04 17.51 15.32
CA ILE A 59 0.41 16.53 16.21
C ILE A 59 1.51 15.57 16.63
N ARG A 60 1.76 15.48 17.96
CA ARG A 60 2.83 14.65 18.54
C ARG A 60 2.59 13.15 18.31
N ASN A 61 3.67 12.38 18.46
CA ASN A 61 3.58 10.93 18.55
C ASN A 61 2.64 10.52 19.69
N CYS A 62 1.76 9.56 19.40
CA CYS A 62 0.77 9.01 20.33
C CYS A 62 -0.25 10.02 20.89
N ALA A 63 -0.40 11.23 20.32
CA ALA A 63 -1.23 12.29 20.88
C ALA A 63 -2.69 11.85 21.18
N PHE A 64 -3.29 11.06 20.30
CA PHE A 64 -4.65 10.53 20.46
C PHE A 64 -4.67 9.00 20.53
N TYR A 65 -3.54 8.38 20.92
CA TYR A 65 -3.42 6.93 21.01
C TYR A 65 -4.55 6.33 21.84
N GLY A 66 -5.28 5.37 21.28
CA GLY A 66 -6.37 4.66 21.96
C GLY A 66 -7.57 5.53 22.35
N CYS A 67 -7.76 6.70 21.74
CA CYS A 67 -8.93 7.55 21.97
C CYS A 67 -10.18 6.93 21.30
N LYS A 68 -10.63 5.79 21.83
CA LYS A 68 -11.71 4.96 21.27
C LYS A 68 -13.07 5.66 21.16
N SER A 69 -13.30 6.73 21.92
CA SER A 69 -14.54 7.50 21.85
C SER A 69 -14.50 8.62 20.80
N LEU A 70 -13.31 8.90 20.20
CA LEU A 70 -13.11 9.99 19.27
C LEU A 70 -13.71 9.65 17.90
N THR A 71 -14.75 10.37 17.50
CA THR A 71 -15.49 10.15 16.24
C THR A 71 -15.07 11.10 15.12
N SER A 72 -14.57 12.29 15.47
CA SER A 72 -14.16 13.29 14.49
C SER A 72 -13.03 14.17 14.99
N VAL A 73 -12.12 14.55 14.08
CA VAL A 73 -11.04 15.49 14.31
C VAL A 73 -10.97 16.47 13.14
N THR A 74 -10.94 17.76 13.44
CA THR A 74 -10.65 18.82 12.47
C THR A 74 -9.19 19.22 12.62
N ILE A 75 -8.41 19.09 11.54
CA ILE A 75 -7.00 19.46 11.46
C ILE A 75 -6.90 20.78 10.68
N PRO A 76 -6.33 21.86 11.25
CA PRO A 76 -6.21 23.13 10.56
C PRO A 76 -5.07 23.14 9.53
N ASN A 77 -5.12 24.07 8.58
CA ASN A 77 -4.08 24.26 7.56
C ASN A 77 -2.72 24.75 8.10
N SER A 78 -2.57 24.90 9.41
CA SER A 78 -1.28 25.20 10.05
C SER A 78 -0.48 23.93 10.41
N ILE A 79 -1.12 22.76 10.46
CA ILE A 79 -0.46 21.48 10.76
C ILE A 79 0.34 21.03 9.53
N THR A 80 1.61 20.72 9.77
CA THR A 80 2.55 20.25 8.74
C THR A 80 2.93 18.77 8.88
N SER A 81 2.75 18.19 10.08
CA SER A 81 3.08 16.78 10.34
C SER A 81 2.10 16.12 11.31
N ILE A 82 1.85 14.83 11.05
CA ILE A 82 1.09 13.94 11.93
C ILE A 82 2.06 12.87 12.42
N GLY A 83 2.28 12.83 13.73
CA GLY A 83 3.29 12.00 14.37
C GLY A 83 2.95 10.53 14.40
N ARG A 84 3.96 9.74 14.76
CA ARG A 84 3.86 8.28 14.91
C ARG A 84 2.73 7.90 15.87
N GLU A 85 1.90 6.92 15.48
CA GLU A 85 0.81 6.41 16.32
C GLU A 85 -0.18 7.49 16.81
N ALA A 86 -0.22 8.66 16.15
CA ALA A 86 -1.00 9.80 16.63
C ALA A 86 -2.49 9.49 16.86
N PHE A 87 -3.09 8.65 16.01
CA PHE A 87 -4.48 8.20 16.09
C PHE A 87 -4.59 6.66 16.15
N TYR A 88 -3.55 5.99 16.64
CA TYR A 88 -3.52 4.52 16.77
C TYR A 88 -4.73 4.04 17.61
N ASP A 89 -5.47 3.03 17.10
CA ASP A 89 -6.66 2.47 17.76
C ASP A 89 -7.76 3.48 18.12
N CYS A 90 -7.89 4.59 17.39
CA CYS A 90 -9.06 5.45 17.44
C CYS A 90 -10.24 4.78 16.72
N THR A 91 -10.76 3.70 17.30
CA THR A 91 -11.70 2.79 16.65
C THR A 91 -13.09 3.38 16.32
N SER A 92 -13.44 4.57 16.85
CA SER A 92 -14.65 5.29 16.47
C SER A 92 -14.41 6.39 15.42
N LEU A 93 -13.15 6.63 15.01
CA LEU A 93 -12.82 7.68 14.03
C LEU A 93 -13.18 7.20 12.63
N THR A 94 -14.28 7.74 12.08
CA THR A 94 -14.83 7.31 10.78
C THR A 94 -14.47 8.23 9.61
N SER A 95 -14.03 9.45 9.91
CA SER A 95 -13.65 10.43 8.91
C SER A 95 -12.56 11.36 9.42
N ILE A 96 -11.67 11.75 8.52
CA ILE A 96 -10.66 12.77 8.74
C ILE A 96 -10.36 13.48 7.43
N SER A 97 -10.06 14.77 7.50
CA SER A 97 -9.55 15.55 6.38
C SER A 97 -8.08 15.86 6.62
N ILE A 98 -7.21 15.42 5.73
CA ILE A 98 -5.77 15.74 5.74
C ILE A 98 -5.59 17.04 4.95
N PRO A 99 -5.20 18.15 5.58
CA PRO A 99 -5.03 19.43 4.89
C PRO A 99 -3.79 19.43 3.98
N HIS A 100 -3.80 20.29 2.96
CA HIS A 100 -2.67 20.44 2.01
C HIS A 100 -1.37 20.97 2.65
N SER A 101 -1.39 21.42 3.88
CA SER A 101 -0.20 21.81 4.65
C SER A 101 0.58 20.60 5.16
N VAL A 102 -0.06 19.43 5.31
CA VAL A 102 0.59 18.22 5.82
C VAL A 102 1.57 17.69 4.79
N THR A 103 2.81 17.51 5.22
CA THR A 103 3.92 17.01 4.39
C THR A 103 4.34 15.59 4.75
N SER A 104 3.98 15.11 5.95
CA SER A 104 4.27 13.75 6.40
C SER A 104 3.18 13.18 7.30
N ILE A 105 2.91 11.90 7.12
CA ILE A 105 2.12 11.04 7.99
C ILE A 105 3.07 9.95 8.46
N ASP A 106 3.34 9.89 9.77
CA ASP A 106 4.35 8.99 10.32
C ASP A 106 3.81 7.56 10.53
N ASN A 107 4.70 6.66 10.96
CA ASN A 107 4.41 5.23 11.11
C ASN A 107 3.21 4.99 12.04
N TYR A 108 2.31 4.10 11.63
CA TYR A 108 1.13 3.68 12.38
C TYR A 108 0.18 4.82 12.79
N ALA A 109 0.27 5.99 12.17
CA ALA A 109 -0.45 7.20 12.58
C ALA A 109 -1.97 6.99 12.72
N PHE A 110 -2.59 6.17 11.87
CA PHE A 110 -4.03 5.86 11.86
C PHE A 110 -4.31 4.35 11.94
N TYR A 111 -3.36 3.58 12.48
CA TYR A 111 -3.53 2.12 12.61
C TYR A 111 -4.85 1.77 13.31
N GLY A 112 -5.61 0.83 12.74
CA GLY A 112 -6.83 0.29 13.36
C GLY A 112 -7.98 1.27 13.51
N THR A 113 -7.96 2.42 12.81
CA THR A 113 -9.11 3.35 12.79
C THR A 113 -10.25 2.82 11.93
N SER A 114 -11.47 3.39 12.11
CA SER A 114 -12.66 3.03 11.32
C SER A 114 -12.93 3.99 10.17
N LEU A 115 -11.90 4.62 9.61
CA LEU A 115 -12.03 5.52 8.46
C LEU A 115 -12.73 4.81 7.30
N ILE A 116 -13.65 5.51 6.59
CA ILE A 116 -14.42 4.94 5.49
C ILE A 116 -13.86 5.41 4.14
N ASN A 117 -13.54 6.68 4.03
CA ASN A 117 -12.93 7.28 2.84
C ASN A 117 -11.73 8.12 3.25
N LEU A 118 -10.69 8.09 2.43
CA LEU A 118 -9.46 8.83 2.70
C LEU A 118 -8.95 9.50 1.43
N SER A 119 -8.65 10.79 1.54
CA SER A 119 -7.91 11.53 0.52
C SER A 119 -6.62 12.06 1.13
N ILE A 120 -5.48 11.63 0.58
CA ILE A 120 -4.15 12.08 0.96
C ILE A 120 -3.66 13.06 -0.09
N PRO A 121 -3.45 14.34 0.25
CA PRO A 121 -3.06 15.34 -0.73
C PRO A 121 -1.63 15.13 -1.26
N ALA A 122 -1.34 15.65 -2.45
CA ALA A 122 -0.03 15.57 -3.10
C ALA A 122 1.10 16.32 -2.36
N SER A 123 0.77 17.10 -1.32
CA SER A 123 1.73 17.71 -0.40
C SER A 123 2.42 16.70 0.52
N VAL A 124 1.78 15.54 0.76
CA VAL A 124 2.33 14.49 1.63
C VAL A 124 3.44 13.77 0.89
N ALA A 125 4.68 14.01 1.31
CA ALA A 125 5.87 13.39 0.72
C ALA A 125 6.10 11.95 1.22
N SER A 126 5.66 11.65 2.45
CA SER A 126 5.82 10.31 3.04
C SER A 126 4.58 9.86 3.79
N ILE A 127 4.15 8.63 3.50
CA ILE A 127 3.18 7.87 4.27
C ILE A 127 3.97 6.76 4.95
N GLY A 128 4.02 6.78 6.28
CA GLY A 128 4.86 5.89 7.07
C GLY A 128 4.43 4.43 7.04
N GLU A 129 5.28 3.58 7.59
CA GLU A 129 5.01 2.15 7.77
C GLU A 129 3.72 1.95 8.55
N GLY A 130 2.83 1.08 8.05
CA GLY A 130 1.57 0.72 8.71
C GLY A 130 0.63 1.90 8.99
N ALA A 131 0.82 3.06 8.35
CA ALA A 131 0.11 4.30 8.71
C ALA A 131 -1.42 4.14 8.76
N PHE A 132 -1.99 3.30 7.90
CA PHE A 132 -3.43 2.97 7.84
C PHE A 132 -3.67 1.46 7.94
N ASN A 133 -2.69 0.68 8.44
CA ASN A 133 -2.82 -0.76 8.58
C ASN A 133 -4.03 -1.10 9.47
N GLY A 134 -4.79 -2.12 9.09
CA GLY A 134 -5.95 -2.56 9.85
C GLY A 134 -7.15 -1.61 9.84
N CYS A 135 -7.20 -0.61 8.96
CA CYS A 135 -8.37 0.25 8.74
C CYS A 135 -9.47 -0.54 8.01
N LYS A 136 -10.07 -1.51 8.68
CA LYS A 136 -10.97 -2.51 8.08
C LYS A 136 -12.25 -1.95 7.46
N SER A 137 -12.63 -0.72 7.79
CA SER A 137 -13.80 -0.03 7.21
C SER A 137 -13.44 0.84 6.01
N LEU A 138 -12.14 1.00 5.69
CA LEU A 138 -11.67 1.89 4.64
C LEU A 138 -12.04 1.32 3.26
N ALA A 139 -12.97 1.98 2.57
CA ALA A 139 -13.53 1.52 1.30
C ALA A 139 -12.85 2.17 0.09
N ASN A 140 -12.49 3.46 0.20
CA ASN A 140 -11.91 4.22 -0.90
C ASN A 140 -10.72 5.04 -0.42
N VAL A 141 -9.62 5.00 -1.19
CA VAL A 141 -8.41 5.78 -0.94
C VAL A 141 -8.00 6.51 -2.23
N THR A 142 -7.68 7.79 -2.09
CA THR A 142 -7.02 8.59 -3.14
C THR A 142 -5.71 9.11 -2.57
N ILE A 143 -4.59 8.86 -3.26
CA ILE A 143 -3.25 9.27 -2.85
C ILE A 143 -2.65 10.15 -3.93
N GLY A 144 -2.19 11.35 -3.54
CA GLY A 144 -1.44 12.21 -4.44
C GLY A 144 -2.25 12.70 -5.62
N ASN A 145 -3.38 13.37 -5.38
CA ASN A 145 -4.21 13.92 -6.45
C ASN A 145 -3.45 15.01 -7.23
N ASN A 146 -3.50 14.95 -8.57
CA ASN A 146 -2.69 15.75 -9.51
C ASN A 146 -3.03 17.26 -9.57
N ASP A 147 -3.88 17.77 -8.68
CA ASP A 147 -4.43 19.12 -8.78
C ASP A 147 -3.56 20.25 -8.20
N SER A 148 -2.40 19.91 -7.61
CA SER A 148 -1.49 20.94 -7.10
C SER A 148 -0.30 21.17 -8.02
N ALA A 149 0.05 22.45 -8.23
CA ALA A 149 1.26 22.87 -8.95
C ALA A 149 2.57 22.41 -8.27
N GLU A 150 2.51 21.92 -7.04
CA GLU A 150 3.62 21.37 -6.28
C GLU A 150 3.75 19.86 -6.54
N LYS A 151 4.64 19.50 -7.45
CA LYS A 151 5.00 18.11 -7.74
C LYS A 151 6.00 17.59 -6.69
N ARG A 152 5.54 17.29 -5.49
CA ARG A 152 6.34 16.53 -4.53
C ARG A 152 6.16 15.05 -4.81
N SER A 153 7.26 14.29 -4.77
CA SER A 153 7.18 12.83 -4.76
C SER A 153 6.54 12.36 -3.47
N THR A 154 5.66 11.37 -3.57
CA THR A 154 5.07 10.68 -2.42
C THR A 154 5.62 9.27 -2.35
N GLU A 155 6.05 8.85 -1.18
CA GLU A 155 6.45 7.48 -0.88
C GLU A 155 5.39 6.82 0.01
N ILE A 156 4.95 5.63 -0.38
CA ILE A 156 4.04 4.79 0.42
C ILE A 156 4.91 3.77 1.15
N GLY A 157 4.88 3.80 2.48
CA GLY A 157 5.66 2.91 3.34
C GLY A 157 5.18 1.47 3.35
N ASN A 158 6.00 0.60 3.96
CA ASN A 158 5.68 -0.81 4.11
C ASN A 158 4.35 -0.99 4.87
N SER A 159 3.52 -1.93 4.44
CA SER A 159 2.23 -2.26 5.07
C SER A 159 1.29 -1.07 5.28
N ALA A 160 1.49 0.07 4.59
CA ALA A 160 0.77 1.32 4.87
C ALA A 160 -0.75 1.17 4.84
N PHE A 161 -1.31 0.32 3.99
CA PHE A 161 -2.73 0.00 3.85
C PHE A 161 -3.01 -1.51 4.01
N SER A 162 -2.09 -2.27 4.61
CA SER A 162 -2.29 -3.70 4.84
C SER A 162 -3.52 -3.94 5.71
N GLU A 163 -4.21 -5.05 5.49
CA GLU A 163 -5.43 -5.44 6.22
C GLU A 163 -6.60 -4.44 6.09
N CYS A 164 -6.61 -3.56 5.09
CA CYS A 164 -7.77 -2.74 4.75
C CYS A 164 -8.81 -3.59 4.00
N THR A 165 -9.44 -4.53 4.70
CA THR A 165 -10.25 -5.60 4.08
C THR A 165 -11.49 -5.11 3.32
N SER A 166 -11.98 -3.89 3.59
CA SER A 166 -13.08 -3.27 2.84
C SER A 166 -12.60 -2.40 1.67
N LEU A 167 -11.28 -2.23 1.48
CA LEU A 167 -10.74 -1.35 0.42
C LEU A 167 -11.05 -1.93 -0.95
N SER A 168 -12.05 -1.33 -1.62
CA SER A 168 -12.51 -1.75 -2.94
C SER A 168 -11.93 -0.92 -4.08
N SER A 169 -11.50 0.31 -3.79
CA SER A 169 -10.97 1.25 -4.77
C SER A 169 -9.79 2.04 -4.21
N VAL A 170 -8.69 2.04 -4.97
CA VAL A 170 -7.52 2.89 -4.70
C VAL A 170 -7.14 3.66 -5.97
N THR A 171 -6.96 4.98 -5.82
CA THR A 171 -6.37 5.83 -6.85
C THR A 171 -4.99 6.27 -6.41
N ILE A 172 -3.97 5.88 -7.17
CA ILE A 172 -2.56 6.21 -6.90
C ILE A 172 -2.12 7.25 -7.92
N GLY A 173 -1.79 8.45 -7.46
CA GLY A 173 -1.40 9.58 -8.32
C GLY A 173 -0.01 9.41 -8.93
N ASN A 174 0.24 10.12 -10.04
CA ASN A 174 1.53 10.06 -10.76
C ASN A 174 2.72 10.67 -9.97
N ASN A 175 2.47 11.30 -8.84
CA ASN A 175 3.52 11.78 -7.93
C ASN A 175 3.99 10.70 -6.94
N VAL A 176 3.31 9.54 -6.87
CA VAL A 176 3.77 8.40 -6.07
C VAL A 176 4.94 7.72 -6.78
N THR A 177 6.11 7.71 -6.14
CA THR A 177 7.36 7.19 -6.72
C THR A 177 7.78 5.83 -6.17
N SER A 178 7.25 5.44 -5.02
CA SER A 178 7.49 4.12 -4.43
C SER A 178 6.27 3.59 -3.69
N ILE A 179 6.10 2.27 -3.73
CA ILE A 179 5.08 1.52 -3.00
C ILE A 179 5.84 0.44 -2.23
N GLY A 180 5.82 0.52 -0.91
CA GLY A 180 6.58 -0.37 -0.03
C GLY A 180 6.05 -1.80 0.02
N ALA A 181 6.84 -2.67 0.63
CA ALA A 181 6.50 -4.07 0.82
C ALA A 181 5.16 -4.24 1.57
N ALA A 182 4.32 -5.15 1.11
CA ALA A 182 3.01 -5.46 1.68
C ALA A 182 2.06 -4.25 1.80
N ALA A 183 2.30 -3.15 1.04
CA ALA A 183 1.57 -1.90 1.22
C ALA A 183 0.05 -2.04 1.10
N PHE A 184 -0.44 -2.97 0.29
CA PHE A 184 -1.86 -3.30 0.09
C PHE A 184 -2.15 -4.79 0.33
N SER A 185 -1.32 -5.47 1.13
CA SER A 185 -1.54 -6.87 1.50
C SER A 185 -2.86 -7.02 2.26
N ASP A 186 -3.59 -8.13 2.04
CA ASP A 186 -4.89 -8.40 2.67
C ASP A 186 -5.98 -7.34 2.39
N CYS A 187 -5.87 -6.56 1.31
CA CYS A 187 -6.95 -5.74 0.79
C CYS A 187 -7.95 -6.63 0.01
N SER A 188 -8.61 -7.54 0.73
CA SER A 188 -9.39 -8.63 0.11
C SER A 188 -10.57 -8.14 -0.75
N SER A 189 -11.07 -6.92 -0.55
CA SER A 189 -12.13 -6.31 -1.38
C SER A 189 -11.60 -5.56 -2.61
N LEU A 190 -10.28 -5.39 -2.77
CA LEU A 190 -9.70 -4.62 -3.88
C LEU A 190 -9.94 -5.34 -5.21
N THR A 191 -10.59 -4.65 -6.15
CA THR A 191 -10.97 -5.25 -7.45
C THR A 191 -10.04 -4.91 -8.60
N SER A 192 -9.43 -3.72 -8.54
CA SER A 192 -8.49 -3.26 -9.57
C SER A 192 -7.48 -2.28 -9.02
N VAL A 193 -6.30 -2.25 -9.62
CA VAL A 193 -5.27 -1.25 -9.34
C VAL A 193 -4.54 -0.84 -10.60
N THR A 194 -4.26 0.46 -10.71
CA THR A 194 -3.36 1.01 -11.73
C THR A 194 -2.10 1.54 -11.03
N ILE A 195 -0.96 0.94 -11.34
CA ILE A 195 0.34 1.39 -10.84
C ILE A 195 0.80 2.56 -11.72
N PRO A 196 1.17 3.72 -11.14
CA PRO A 196 1.57 4.89 -11.94
C PRO A 196 2.95 4.72 -12.58
N ASN A 197 3.19 5.44 -13.70
CA ASN A 197 4.44 5.40 -14.44
C ASN A 197 5.67 5.91 -13.66
N SER A 198 5.47 6.50 -12.50
CA SER A 198 6.54 6.96 -11.59
C SER A 198 7.12 5.84 -10.74
N VAL A 199 6.44 4.69 -10.65
CA VAL A 199 6.89 3.50 -9.88
C VAL A 199 7.74 2.61 -10.78
N THR A 200 8.90 2.18 -10.27
CA THR A 200 9.89 1.39 -11.04
C THR A 200 10.03 -0.07 -10.58
N SER A 201 9.50 -0.40 -9.39
CA SER A 201 9.50 -1.76 -8.84
C SER A 201 8.19 -2.02 -8.08
N ILE A 202 7.79 -3.28 -8.01
CA ILE A 202 6.70 -3.74 -7.16
C ILE A 202 7.34 -4.66 -6.12
N GLU A 203 7.28 -4.21 -4.86
CA GLU A 203 8.01 -4.81 -3.76
C GLU A 203 7.32 -6.08 -3.21
N TYR A 204 8.03 -6.78 -2.30
CA TYR A 204 7.53 -7.99 -1.63
C TYR A 204 6.07 -7.86 -1.17
N GLY A 205 5.24 -8.82 -1.53
CA GLY A 205 3.87 -8.97 -1.02
C GLY A 205 2.93 -7.80 -1.24
N THR A 206 3.26 -6.84 -2.11
CA THR A 206 2.53 -5.56 -2.23
C THR A 206 1.01 -5.74 -2.34
N PHE A 207 0.54 -6.74 -3.08
CA PHE A 207 -0.88 -7.06 -3.28
C PHE A 207 -1.23 -8.49 -2.85
N SER A 208 -0.42 -9.09 -1.96
CA SER A 208 -0.70 -10.45 -1.49
C SER A 208 -2.06 -10.52 -0.80
N TYR A 209 -2.77 -11.64 -0.97
CA TYR A 209 -4.11 -11.86 -0.43
C TYR A 209 -5.19 -10.84 -0.89
N CYS A 210 -4.98 -10.13 -2.00
CA CYS A 210 -6.04 -9.35 -2.66
C CYS A 210 -6.97 -10.30 -3.43
N GLU A 211 -7.79 -11.07 -2.70
CA GLU A 211 -8.55 -12.21 -3.24
C GLU A 211 -9.54 -11.82 -4.35
N ASN A 212 -10.09 -10.60 -4.31
CA ASN A 212 -11.03 -10.09 -5.31
C ASN A 212 -10.37 -9.28 -6.44
N LEU A 213 -9.03 -9.21 -6.48
CA LEU A 213 -8.30 -8.47 -7.51
C LEU A 213 -8.45 -9.16 -8.86
N THR A 214 -9.10 -8.48 -9.81
CA THR A 214 -9.37 -9.00 -11.16
C THR A 214 -8.54 -8.33 -12.25
N SER A 215 -8.04 -7.12 -11.99
CA SER A 215 -7.31 -6.31 -12.97
C SER A 215 -6.17 -5.53 -12.33
N VAL A 216 -5.00 -5.63 -12.93
CA VAL A 216 -3.80 -4.86 -12.57
C VAL A 216 -3.21 -4.27 -13.82
N THR A 217 -2.94 -2.96 -13.80
CA THR A 217 -2.15 -2.29 -14.85
C THR A 217 -0.74 -2.06 -14.33
N ILE A 218 0.24 -2.76 -14.93
CA ILE A 218 1.67 -2.62 -14.66
C ILE A 218 2.26 -1.73 -15.76
N PRO A 219 2.85 -0.58 -15.43
CA PRO A 219 3.41 0.34 -16.42
C PRO A 219 4.78 -0.12 -16.92
N ASN A 220 5.21 0.42 -18.09
CA ASN A 220 6.54 0.16 -18.67
C ASN A 220 7.71 0.74 -17.87
N SER A 221 7.47 1.42 -16.77
CA SER A 221 8.50 1.86 -15.83
C SER A 221 8.96 0.75 -14.89
N VAL A 222 8.10 -0.27 -14.67
CA VAL A 222 8.41 -1.39 -13.75
C VAL A 222 9.41 -2.33 -14.39
N THR A 223 10.52 -2.59 -13.69
CA THR A 223 11.63 -3.45 -14.16
C THR A 223 11.68 -4.80 -13.45
N SER A 224 11.00 -4.93 -12.30
CA SER A 224 10.93 -6.19 -11.53
C SER A 224 9.59 -6.34 -10.82
N ILE A 225 9.14 -7.58 -10.71
CA ILE A 225 8.04 -8.01 -9.85
C ILE A 225 8.67 -8.80 -8.70
N GLY A 226 8.53 -8.31 -7.47
CA GLY A 226 9.12 -8.90 -6.27
C GLY A 226 8.46 -10.22 -5.86
N ASP A 227 8.95 -10.78 -4.75
CA ASP A 227 8.43 -12.02 -4.20
C ASP A 227 7.01 -11.79 -3.66
N GLU A 228 6.15 -12.80 -3.80
CA GLU A 228 4.78 -12.85 -3.27
C GLU A 228 3.86 -11.67 -3.70
N VAL A 229 4.21 -10.90 -4.72
CA VAL A 229 3.46 -9.67 -5.09
C VAL A 229 1.98 -9.91 -5.25
N PHE A 230 1.58 -10.98 -5.94
CA PHE A 230 0.18 -11.36 -6.17
C PHE A 230 -0.17 -12.72 -5.53
N TYR A 231 0.55 -13.06 -4.45
CA TYR A 231 0.30 -14.30 -3.71
C TYR A 231 -1.18 -14.40 -3.32
N ARG A 232 -1.87 -15.48 -3.75
CA ARG A 232 -3.29 -15.73 -3.50
C ARG A 232 -4.26 -14.66 -4.02
N CYS A 233 -3.92 -13.96 -5.09
CA CYS A 233 -4.90 -13.16 -5.84
C CYS A 233 -5.85 -14.08 -6.62
N SER A 234 -6.75 -14.76 -5.91
CA SER A 234 -7.54 -15.89 -6.44
C SER A 234 -8.59 -15.51 -7.51
N SER A 235 -8.87 -14.20 -7.69
CA SER A 235 -9.74 -13.71 -8.78
C SER A 235 -8.98 -13.22 -10.00
N LEU A 236 -7.63 -13.18 -9.96
CA LEU A 236 -6.80 -12.70 -11.07
C LEU A 236 -6.71 -13.77 -12.16
N LYS A 237 -7.44 -13.55 -13.26
CA LYS A 237 -7.50 -14.51 -14.40
C LYS A 237 -6.55 -14.15 -15.52
N ASN A 238 -6.26 -12.88 -15.70
CA ASN A 238 -5.42 -12.38 -16.77
C ASN A 238 -4.50 -11.28 -16.23
N ILE A 239 -3.25 -11.27 -16.70
CA ILE A 239 -2.32 -10.19 -16.41
C ILE A 239 -1.41 -9.96 -17.61
N THR A 240 -1.00 -8.70 -17.78
CA THR A 240 0.02 -8.30 -18.75
C THR A 240 1.26 -7.84 -18.00
N ILE A 241 2.38 -8.51 -18.22
CA ILE A 241 3.71 -8.16 -17.75
C ILE A 241 4.41 -7.42 -18.90
N PRO A 242 4.80 -6.15 -18.74
CA PRO A 242 5.40 -5.34 -19.81
C PRO A 242 6.82 -5.81 -20.18
N ASP A 243 7.29 -5.39 -21.35
CA ASP A 243 8.64 -5.72 -21.88
C ASP A 243 9.79 -5.19 -21.00
N SER A 244 9.51 -4.22 -20.14
CA SER A 244 10.50 -3.65 -19.20
C SER A 244 10.85 -4.57 -18.03
N VAL A 245 9.97 -5.51 -17.69
CA VAL A 245 10.17 -6.43 -16.56
C VAL A 245 11.21 -7.46 -16.93
N THR A 246 12.26 -7.58 -16.11
CA THR A 246 13.38 -8.51 -16.31
C THR A 246 13.31 -9.74 -15.42
N SER A 247 12.64 -9.64 -14.25
CA SER A 247 12.53 -10.73 -13.27
C SER A 247 11.17 -10.81 -12.61
N ILE A 248 10.77 -12.04 -12.28
CA ILE A 248 9.57 -12.37 -11.52
C ILE A 248 10.02 -13.16 -10.30
N GLY A 249 9.71 -12.66 -9.09
CA GLY A 249 10.16 -13.19 -7.81
C GLY A 249 9.47 -14.47 -7.36
N ASP A 250 9.97 -15.00 -6.24
CA ASP A 250 9.47 -16.22 -5.62
C ASP A 250 7.99 -16.08 -5.23
N HIS A 251 7.18 -17.10 -5.53
CA HIS A 251 5.74 -17.12 -5.23
C HIS A 251 4.93 -15.92 -5.78
N ALA A 252 5.43 -15.15 -6.74
CA ALA A 252 4.82 -13.90 -7.21
C ALA A 252 3.35 -14.06 -7.62
N PHE A 253 2.94 -15.19 -8.20
CA PHE A 253 1.58 -15.53 -8.62
C PHE A 253 1.07 -16.84 -8.00
N PHE A 254 1.61 -17.21 -6.84
CA PHE A 254 1.19 -18.45 -6.16
C PHE A 254 -0.33 -18.47 -5.89
N GLU A 255 -0.98 -19.57 -6.25
CA GLU A 255 -2.44 -19.77 -6.11
C GLU A 255 -3.30 -18.71 -6.83
N CYS A 256 -2.77 -18.00 -7.82
CA CYS A 256 -3.59 -17.21 -8.74
C CYS A 256 -4.36 -18.15 -9.71
N LYS A 257 -5.59 -17.75 -10.06
CA LYS A 257 -6.41 -18.47 -11.04
C LYS A 257 -6.20 -17.95 -12.46
N LEU A 258 -4.93 -17.67 -12.81
CA LEU A 258 -4.58 -17.21 -14.15
C LEU A 258 -5.04 -18.22 -15.21
N VAL A 259 -5.69 -17.70 -16.25
CA VAL A 259 -6.09 -18.45 -17.46
C VAL A 259 -5.15 -18.07 -18.60
N THR A 260 -4.89 -16.77 -18.75
CA THR A 260 -3.99 -16.23 -19.76
C THR A 260 -2.97 -15.29 -19.14
N LEU A 261 -1.71 -15.46 -19.52
CA LEU A 261 -0.61 -14.56 -19.21
C LEU A 261 -0.11 -13.91 -20.50
N THR A 262 -0.07 -12.58 -20.57
CA THR A 262 0.71 -11.87 -21.58
C THR A 262 2.02 -11.47 -20.96
N MET A 263 3.15 -11.85 -21.57
CA MET A 263 4.47 -11.63 -21.00
C MET A 263 5.40 -10.96 -22.01
N GLY A 264 5.98 -9.84 -21.60
CA GLY A 264 6.98 -9.10 -22.36
C GLY A 264 8.27 -9.88 -22.56
N ASN A 265 9.02 -9.51 -23.59
CA ASN A 265 10.25 -10.20 -23.97
C ASN A 265 11.49 -9.79 -23.13
N GLY A 266 11.33 -8.88 -22.18
CA GLY A 266 12.39 -8.50 -21.24
C GLY A 266 12.65 -9.53 -20.15
N VAL A 267 11.64 -10.37 -19.82
CA VAL A 267 11.77 -11.37 -18.74
C VAL A 267 12.84 -12.39 -19.09
N ASN A 268 13.85 -12.48 -18.22
CA ASN A 268 14.97 -13.41 -18.37
C ASN A 268 15.15 -14.34 -17.16
N TYR A 269 14.48 -14.04 -16.05
CA TYR A 269 14.50 -14.84 -14.83
C TYR A 269 13.12 -14.97 -14.18
N ILE A 270 12.73 -16.19 -13.84
CA ILE A 270 11.50 -16.52 -13.11
C ILE A 270 11.90 -17.40 -11.93
N ASP A 271 11.68 -16.90 -10.72
CA ASP A 271 12.10 -17.54 -9.48
C ASP A 271 11.21 -18.74 -9.12
N SER A 272 11.63 -19.45 -8.08
CA SER A 272 10.94 -20.66 -7.59
C SER A 272 9.48 -20.39 -7.26
N CYS A 273 8.63 -21.35 -7.60
CA CYS A 273 7.20 -21.29 -7.23
C CYS A 273 6.43 -20.06 -7.77
N ALA A 274 7.01 -19.23 -8.64
CA ALA A 274 6.38 -17.99 -9.12
C ALA A 274 4.95 -18.23 -9.65
N PHE A 275 4.71 -19.36 -10.33
CA PHE A 275 3.39 -19.76 -10.86
C PHE A 275 2.89 -21.08 -10.26
N LEU A 276 3.35 -21.44 -9.06
CA LEU A 276 2.91 -22.65 -8.37
C LEU A 276 1.40 -22.56 -8.05
N ASN A 277 0.66 -23.65 -8.31
CA ASN A 277 -0.80 -23.75 -8.14
C ASN A 277 -1.62 -22.77 -9.01
N CYS A 278 -1.05 -22.25 -10.11
CA CYS A 278 -1.81 -21.60 -11.18
C CYS A 278 -2.47 -22.66 -12.09
N GLU A 279 -3.35 -23.51 -11.53
CA GLU A 279 -3.88 -24.71 -12.20
C GLU A 279 -4.69 -24.42 -13.46
N GLN A 280 -5.18 -23.19 -13.64
CA GLN A 280 -5.99 -22.78 -14.78
C GLN A 280 -5.16 -22.15 -15.91
N LEU A 281 -3.84 -21.96 -15.71
CA LEU A 281 -2.98 -21.32 -16.71
C LEU A 281 -2.84 -22.20 -17.94
N TYR A 282 -3.57 -21.82 -18.98
CA TYR A 282 -3.66 -22.55 -20.22
C TYR A 282 -2.78 -21.96 -21.32
N GLU A 283 -2.64 -20.63 -21.36
CA GLU A 283 -2.01 -19.92 -22.46
C GLU A 283 -1.09 -18.81 -21.96
N VAL A 284 0.10 -18.73 -22.57
CA VAL A 284 1.04 -17.62 -22.41
C VAL A 284 1.27 -16.97 -23.76
N ASN A 285 0.92 -15.70 -23.91
CA ASN A 285 1.24 -14.87 -25.05
C ASN A 285 2.57 -14.17 -24.79
N TYR A 286 3.66 -14.69 -25.35
CA TYR A 286 5.00 -14.16 -25.16
C TYR A 286 5.40 -13.23 -26.31
N ASN A 287 5.79 -11.99 -25.99
CA ASN A 287 6.14 -10.96 -26.96
C ASN A 287 7.52 -11.18 -27.65
N GLY A 288 8.20 -12.28 -27.36
CA GLY A 288 9.49 -12.64 -27.95
C GLY A 288 9.40 -13.87 -28.85
N THR A 289 10.57 -14.31 -29.32
CA THR A 289 10.75 -15.50 -30.15
C THR A 289 10.80 -16.77 -29.30
N VAL A 290 10.60 -17.93 -29.94
CA VAL A 290 10.81 -19.25 -29.34
C VAL A 290 12.20 -19.39 -28.72
N ALA A 291 13.22 -18.87 -29.43
CA ALA A 291 14.60 -18.90 -28.91
C ALA A 291 14.77 -18.07 -27.65
N GLN A 292 14.16 -16.88 -27.57
CA GLN A 292 14.17 -16.03 -26.38
C GLN A 292 13.43 -16.70 -25.22
N TRP A 293 12.24 -17.28 -25.45
CA TRP A 293 11.52 -18.03 -24.42
C TRP A 293 12.38 -19.14 -23.80
N LYS A 294 13.02 -19.95 -24.66
CA LYS A 294 13.89 -21.05 -24.22
C LYS A 294 15.15 -20.60 -23.47
N ALA A 295 15.52 -19.33 -23.60
CA ALA A 295 16.64 -18.72 -22.88
C ALA A 295 16.27 -18.18 -21.49
N ILE A 296 14.99 -18.10 -21.14
CA ILE A 296 14.53 -17.68 -19.81
C ILE A 296 14.98 -18.70 -18.77
N SER A 297 15.68 -18.23 -17.72
CA SER A 297 15.97 -19.07 -16.56
C SER A 297 14.68 -19.21 -15.71
N VAL A 298 14.17 -20.42 -15.62
CA VAL A 298 12.96 -20.74 -14.84
C VAL A 298 13.35 -21.70 -13.75
N ASP A 299 13.25 -21.25 -12.49
CA ASP A 299 13.56 -22.06 -11.32
C ASP A 299 12.45 -23.09 -11.02
N SER A 300 12.65 -23.87 -9.97
CA SER A 300 11.81 -25.02 -9.61
C SER A 300 10.34 -24.66 -9.34
N ASN A 301 9.47 -25.66 -9.45
CA ASN A 301 8.03 -25.59 -9.12
C ASN A 301 7.19 -24.64 -9.99
N ASN A 302 7.63 -24.37 -11.21
CA ASN A 302 6.89 -23.56 -12.19
C ASN A 302 6.20 -24.42 -13.28
N SER A 303 5.82 -25.64 -12.93
CA SER A 303 5.24 -26.59 -13.91
C SER A 303 3.93 -26.13 -14.54
N ASN A 304 3.13 -25.29 -13.86
CA ASN A 304 1.92 -24.71 -14.43
C ASN A 304 2.24 -23.76 -15.59
N LEU A 305 3.31 -22.97 -15.48
CA LEU A 305 3.79 -22.10 -16.55
C LEU A 305 4.33 -22.92 -17.73
N THR A 306 5.22 -23.87 -17.47
CA THR A 306 5.93 -24.61 -18.53
C THR A 306 5.05 -25.63 -19.26
N LYS A 307 3.89 -26.00 -18.70
CA LYS A 307 2.87 -26.85 -19.33
C LYS A 307 1.84 -26.09 -20.17
N ALA A 308 1.76 -24.77 -20.02
CA ALA A 308 0.85 -23.95 -20.81
C ALA A 308 1.26 -23.95 -22.31
N ILE A 309 0.32 -23.56 -23.16
CA ILE A 309 0.62 -23.28 -24.57
C ILE A 309 1.32 -21.92 -24.65
N ILE A 310 2.55 -21.90 -25.13
CA ILE A 310 3.34 -20.67 -25.27
C ILE A 310 3.28 -20.19 -26.71
N LYS A 311 2.62 -19.06 -26.93
CA LYS A 311 2.54 -18.40 -28.24
C LYS A 311 3.61 -17.33 -28.33
N CYS A 312 4.65 -17.59 -29.14
CA CYS A 312 5.73 -16.68 -29.46
C CYS A 312 5.49 -15.96 -30.79
N THR A 313 6.28 -14.95 -31.10
CA THR A 313 6.16 -14.19 -32.35
C THR A 313 6.49 -15.02 -33.60
N ASP A 314 7.28 -16.09 -33.47
CA ASP A 314 7.79 -16.94 -34.56
C ASP A 314 7.40 -18.41 -34.42
N GLY A 315 6.53 -18.78 -33.47
CA GLY A 315 6.08 -20.17 -33.31
C GLY A 315 5.28 -20.40 -32.04
N ILE A 316 4.78 -21.62 -31.89
CA ILE A 316 3.98 -22.09 -30.76
C ILE A 316 4.70 -23.27 -30.12
N LEU A 317 4.84 -23.22 -28.78
CA LEU A 317 5.32 -24.35 -28.00
C LEU A 317 4.15 -24.98 -27.25
N GLY A 318 4.07 -26.30 -27.32
CA GLY A 318 3.12 -27.11 -26.58
C GLY A 318 3.65 -27.50 -25.19
N ASN A 319 2.92 -28.43 -24.57
CA ASN A 319 3.25 -28.98 -23.27
C ASN A 319 4.71 -29.48 -23.23
N GLY A 320 5.53 -28.88 -22.33
CA GLY A 320 6.93 -29.28 -22.18
C GLY A 320 7.89 -28.64 -23.18
N ASN A 321 7.54 -27.50 -23.81
CA ASN A 321 8.37 -26.78 -24.80
C ASN A 321 8.55 -27.52 -26.16
N GLU A 322 7.67 -28.43 -26.49
CA GLU A 322 7.64 -29.03 -27.81
C GLU A 322 7.12 -28.05 -28.87
N VAL A 323 7.80 -27.92 -30.01
CA VAL A 323 7.37 -27.03 -31.11
C VAL A 323 6.15 -27.61 -31.79
N ILE A 324 5.06 -26.84 -31.85
CA ILE A 324 3.86 -27.20 -32.62
C ILE A 324 3.97 -26.52 -33.99
N ILE A 325 4.06 -27.32 -35.06
CA ILE A 325 3.98 -26.88 -36.46
C ILE A 325 2.71 -27.49 -37.04
N ASP A 326 1.79 -26.68 -37.56
CA ASP A 326 0.56 -27.09 -38.24
C ASP A 326 -0.28 -28.17 -37.49
N ASN A 327 -0.43 -28.00 -36.16
CA ASN A 327 -1.10 -28.97 -35.27
C ASN A 327 -0.39 -30.33 -35.11
N VAL A 328 0.86 -30.47 -35.51
CA VAL A 328 1.69 -31.65 -35.29
C VAL A 328 2.75 -31.35 -34.25
N VAL A 329 2.81 -32.19 -33.21
CA VAL A 329 3.83 -32.11 -32.15
C VAL A 329 5.13 -32.75 -32.64
N TYR A 330 6.27 -32.06 -32.54
CA TYR A 330 7.59 -32.57 -32.87
C TYR A 330 8.51 -32.56 -31.62
#